data_ec0ed3b906ad94e938b493c53366f809
#
_entry.id   ec0ed3b906ad94e938b493c53366f809
#
_cell.length_a   1.000
_cell.length_b   1.000
_cell.length_c   1.000
_cell.angle_alpha   90.00
_cell.angle_beta   90.00
_cell.angle_gamma   90.00
#
_symmetry.space_group_name_H-M   'P 1'
#
loop_
_entity.id
_entity.type
_entity.pdbx_description
1 polymer ?
#
loop_
_entity_poly.entity_id
_entity_poly.type
_entity_poly.pdbx_seq_one_letter_code
_entity_poly.pdbx_strand_id
1 'polypeptide(L)'
;MPTGPRIISESIVIDASAETVFAILADPRQQSRIDGSGSVRGLLKGPDRLSKGATFGVDMKLFGVPYKMRNTVVEFEEGRRIAWRHFGGHRWRYVLEPVDGRTRVTESFDYSMYATPQRLLIEGLRFPSRNRAGIAGTLANLKQAAEGDASKQRSEVEQA
;
A
#
# COMPACT_ATOMS: atom_id res chain seq x y z
N MET A 1 -17.72 -5.45 -25.62
CA MET A 1 -17.50 -4.70 -24.37
C MET A 1 -16.03 -4.65 -24.08
N PRO A 2 -15.40 -3.48 -24.04
CA PRO A 2 -14.00 -3.41 -23.66
C PRO A 2 -13.89 -3.80 -22.19
N THR A 3 -13.32 -4.96 -21.96
CA THR A 3 -12.87 -5.35 -20.63
C THR A 3 -11.51 -4.71 -20.42
N GLY A 4 -11.50 -3.44 -20.02
CA GLY A 4 -10.27 -2.81 -19.56
C GLY A 4 -9.73 -3.54 -18.34
N PRO A 5 -8.42 -3.42 -18.07
CA PRO A 5 -7.85 -4.05 -16.89
C PRO A 5 -8.54 -3.51 -15.63
N ARG A 6 -9.07 -4.42 -14.83
CA ARG A 6 -9.71 -4.12 -13.54
C ARG A 6 -8.68 -4.00 -12.42
N ILE A 7 -7.44 -3.85 -12.78
CA ILE A 7 -6.30 -3.68 -11.88
C ILE A 7 -5.50 -2.48 -12.36
N ILE A 8 -5.28 -1.54 -11.47
CA ILE A 8 -4.40 -0.40 -11.71
C ILE A 8 -3.14 -0.65 -10.92
N SER A 9 -1.99 -0.60 -11.56
CA SER A 9 -0.72 -0.82 -10.88
C SER A 9 0.37 0.09 -11.39
N GLU A 10 1.29 0.40 -10.50
CA GLU A 10 2.53 1.13 -10.76
C GLU A 10 3.66 0.43 -10.03
N SER A 11 4.88 0.58 -10.52
CA SER A 11 6.07 -0.02 -9.93
C SER A 11 7.16 1.01 -9.73
N ILE A 12 8.01 0.76 -8.73
CA ILE A 12 9.23 1.55 -8.48
C ILE A 12 10.34 0.61 -8.00
N VAL A 13 11.58 0.97 -8.29
CA VAL A 13 12.74 0.27 -7.73
C VAL A 13 13.28 1.06 -6.55
N ILE A 14 13.45 0.39 -5.43
CA ILE A 14 13.88 0.96 -4.16
C ILE A 14 15.27 0.40 -3.81
N ASP A 15 16.20 1.27 -3.46
CA ASP A 15 17.54 0.89 -3.03
C ASP A 15 17.55 0.50 -1.56
N ALA A 16 16.86 -0.60 -1.27
CA ALA A 16 16.76 -1.22 0.04
C ALA A 16 16.39 -2.69 -0.13
N SER A 17 16.66 -3.50 0.89
CA SER A 17 16.30 -4.92 0.88
C SER A 17 14.78 -5.09 0.94
N ALA A 18 14.29 -6.22 0.44
CA ALA A 18 12.87 -6.57 0.55
C ALA A 18 12.42 -6.61 2.02
N GLU A 19 13.29 -7.06 2.91
CA GLU A 19 13.02 -7.08 4.36
C GLU A 19 12.75 -5.68 4.91
N THR A 20 13.60 -4.71 4.56
CA THR A 20 13.44 -3.32 5.01
C THR A 20 12.14 -2.70 4.47
N VAL A 21 11.86 -2.90 3.19
CA VAL A 21 10.63 -2.41 2.56
C VAL A 21 9.40 -3.06 3.18
N PHE A 22 9.42 -4.38 3.33
CA PHE A 22 8.29 -5.14 3.86
C PHE A 22 7.99 -4.79 5.31
N ALA A 23 9.01 -4.49 6.11
CA ALA A 23 8.84 -4.06 7.51
C ALA A 23 7.98 -2.80 7.61
N ILE A 24 8.12 -1.87 6.67
CA ILE A 24 7.28 -0.66 6.61
C ILE A 24 5.83 -1.03 6.23
N LEU A 25 5.66 -1.86 5.21
CA LEU A 25 4.33 -2.27 4.73
C LEU A 25 3.57 -3.10 5.77
N ALA A 26 4.27 -3.92 6.54
CA ALA A 26 3.67 -4.78 7.55
C ALA A 26 3.39 -4.07 8.88
N ASP A 27 3.83 -2.82 9.04
CA ASP A 27 3.56 -2.02 10.23
C ASP A 27 2.42 -1.02 9.93
N PRO A 28 1.22 -1.24 10.50
CA PRO A 28 0.08 -0.39 10.21
C PRO A 28 0.28 1.07 10.66
N ARG A 29 1.22 1.33 11.57
CA ARG A 29 1.55 2.69 12.02
C ARG A 29 2.27 3.50 10.93
N GLN A 30 2.86 2.82 9.95
CA GLN A 30 3.58 3.46 8.84
C GLN A 30 2.65 3.93 7.70
N GLN A 31 1.36 3.60 7.74
CA GLN A 31 0.43 3.96 6.67
C GLN A 31 0.39 5.46 6.40
N SER A 32 0.34 6.27 7.44
CA SER A 32 0.33 7.74 7.29
C SER A 32 1.67 8.29 6.78
N ARG A 33 2.78 7.59 7.07
CA ARG A 33 4.12 7.98 6.61
C ARG A 33 4.29 7.83 5.11
N ILE A 34 3.68 6.80 4.52
CA ILE A 34 3.84 6.48 3.10
C ILE A 34 2.66 6.90 2.23
N ASP A 35 1.52 7.23 2.81
CA ASP A 35 0.33 7.57 2.02
C ASP A 35 0.57 8.74 1.08
N GLY A 36 0.40 8.48 -0.21
CA GLY A 36 0.50 9.49 -1.27
C GLY A 36 -0.83 10.06 -1.72
N SER A 37 -1.95 9.55 -1.17
CA SER A 37 -3.29 10.03 -1.53
C SER A 37 -3.71 11.26 -0.74
N GLY A 38 -3.07 11.50 0.41
CA GLY A 38 -3.45 12.56 1.35
C GLY A 38 -4.70 12.22 2.17
N SER A 39 -5.22 11.00 2.03
CA SER A 39 -6.46 10.57 2.70
C SER A 39 -6.20 9.92 4.07
N VAL A 40 -5.03 9.33 4.27
CA VAL A 40 -4.68 8.63 5.51
C VAL A 40 -4.12 9.62 6.53
N ARG A 41 -4.75 9.73 7.69
CA ARG A 41 -4.33 10.64 8.77
C ARG A 41 -3.53 9.94 9.86
N GLY A 42 -3.81 8.67 10.14
CA GLY A 42 -3.09 7.90 11.13
C GLY A 42 -3.76 6.60 11.47
N LEU A 43 -3.06 5.78 12.27
CA LEU A 43 -3.59 4.52 12.79
C LEU A 43 -4.50 4.78 13.99
N LEU A 44 -5.71 4.23 13.96
CA LEU A 44 -6.64 4.24 15.10
C LEU A 44 -6.43 3.03 16.01
N LYS A 45 -6.31 1.86 15.40
CA LYS A 45 -6.17 0.59 16.11
C LYS A 45 -5.57 -0.46 15.19
N GLY A 46 -4.65 -1.26 15.71
CA GLY A 46 -4.06 -2.37 14.98
C GLY A 46 -2.96 -3.04 15.77
N PRO A 47 -2.49 -4.21 15.31
CA PRO A 47 -1.35 -4.89 15.91
C PRO A 47 -0.05 -4.14 15.60
N ASP A 48 1.02 -4.48 16.30
CA ASP A 48 2.35 -3.91 16.01
C ASP A 48 2.88 -4.36 14.65
N ARG A 49 2.48 -5.53 14.20
CA ARG A 49 2.84 -6.08 12.89
C ARG A 49 1.69 -6.84 12.28
N LEU A 50 1.43 -6.58 11.00
CA LEU A 50 0.36 -7.24 10.26
C LEU A 50 0.71 -8.70 9.95
N SER A 51 -0.32 -9.53 9.85
CA SER A 51 -0.26 -10.91 9.41
C SER A 51 -1.56 -11.24 8.70
N LYS A 52 -1.65 -12.41 8.07
CA LYS A 52 -2.87 -12.82 7.36
C LYS A 52 -4.05 -12.86 8.33
N GLY A 53 -5.15 -12.21 7.96
CA GLY A 53 -6.35 -12.10 8.77
C GLY A 53 -6.34 -10.96 9.78
N ALA A 54 -5.21 -10.28 9.97
CA ALA A 54 -5.13 -9.13 10.87
C ALA A 54 -6.03 -7.99 10.38
N THR A 55 -6.60 -7.25 11.34
CA THR A 55 -7.41 -6.08 11.06
C THR A 55 -6.75 -4.84 11.64
N PHE A 56 -6.89 -3.71 10.96
CA PHE A 56 -6.42 -2.43 11.45
C PHE A 56 -7.36 -1.32 11.02
N GLY A 57 -7.56 -0.35 11.93
CA GLY A 57 -8.40 0.81 11.68
C GLY A 57 -7.56 2.03 11.37
N VAL A 58 -7.92 2.78 10.36
CA VAL A 58 -7.21 3.97 9.89
C VAL A 58 -8.14 5.18 9.92
N ASP A 59 -7.63 6.29 10.43
CA ASP A 59 -8.31 7.58 10.38
C ASP A 59 -8.06 8.20 9.00
N MET A 60 -9.14 8.47 8.28
CA MET A 60 -9.11 8.90 6.90
C MET A 60 -9.82 10.24 6.74
N LYS A 61 -9.48 10.97 5.69
CA LYS A 61 -10.18 12.19 5.29
C LYS A 61 -10.32 12.23 3.77
N LEU A 62 -11.53 12.41 3.28
CA LEU A 62 -11.82 12.52 1.86
C LEU A 62 -12.71 13.73 1.60
N PHE A 63 -12.30 14.62 0.69
CA PHE A 63 -13.01 15.85 0.36
C PHE A 63 -13.35 16.70 1.61
N GLY A 64 -12.41 16.75 2.58
CA GLY A 64 -12.62 17.49 3.82
C GLY A 64 -13.47 16.77 4.87
N VAL A 65 -14.04 15.60 4.54
CA VAL A 65 -14.90 14.84 5.45
C VAL A 65 -14.09 13.73 6.12
N PRO A 66 -13.98 13.74 7.47
CA PRO A 66 -13.29 12.66 8.18
C PRO A 66 -14.14 11.39 8.21
N TYR A 67 -13.49 10.24 8.09
CA TYR A 67 -14.12 8.93 8.24
C TYR A 67 -13.10 7.91 8.73
N LYS A 68 -13.60 6.78 9.22
CA LYS A 68 -12.78 5.69 9.72
C LYS A 68 -12.89 4.50 8.78
N MET A 69 -11.75 3.86 8.48
CA MET A 69 -11.71 2.72 7.58
C MET A 69 -11.08 1.52 8.31
N ARG A 70 -11.78 0.40 8.26
CA ARG A 70 -11.27 -0.87 8.77
C ARG A 70 -10.74 -1.69 7.60
N ASN A 71 -9.50 -2.16 7.73
CA ASN A 71 -8.83 -2.97 6.73
C ASN A 71 -8.60 -4.38 7.29
N THR A 72 -8.65 -5.36 6.41
CA THR A 72 -8.33 -6.76 6.74
C THR A 72 -7.26 -7.26 5.78
N VAL A 73 -6.19 -7.81 6.31
CA VAL A 73 -5.12 -8.41 5.51
C VAL A 73 -5.63 -9.73 4.91
N VAL A 74 -5.70 -9.80 3.59
CA VAL A 74 -6.24 -10.96 2.87
C VAL A 74 -5.17 -11.78 2.15
N GLU A 75 -4.01 -11.17 1.87
CA GLU A 75 -2.85 -11.86 1.30
C GLU A 75 -1.63 -11.47 2.13
N PHE A 76 -0.82 -12.46 2.49
CA PHE A 76 0.39 -12.24 3.26
C PHE A 76 1.42 -13.31 2.94
N GLU A 77 2.54 -12.90 2.37
CA GLU A 77 3.70 -13.74 2.12
C GLU A 77 4.93 -12.93 2.53
N GLU A 78 5.59 -13.35 3.60
CA GLU A 78 6.69 -12.59 4.23
C GLU A 78 7.75 -12.14 3.23
N GLY A 79 8.00 -10.83 3.20
CA GLY A 79 9.02 -10.25 2.33
C GLY A 79 8.65 -10.16 0.86
N ARG A 80 7.48 -10.64 0.44
CA ARG A 80 7.11 -10.75 -0.99
C ARG A 80 5.78 -10.13 -1.34
N ARG A 81 4.75 -10.32 -0.52
CA ARG A 81 3.39 -9.88 -0.85
C ARG A 81 2.59 -9.56 0.38
N ILE A 82 1.87 -8.45 0.34
CA ILE A 82 0.86 -8.10 1.32
C ILE A 82 -0.29 -7.40 0.61
N ALA A 83 -1.52 -7.75 0.97
CA ALA A 83 -2.70 -7.09 0.45
C ALA A 83 -3.76 -6.99 1.54
N TRP A 84 -4.48 -5.88 1.55
CA TRP A 84 -5.62 -5.69 2.43
C TRP A 84 -6.82 -5.18 1.64
N ARG A 85 -7.98 -5.43 2.20
CA ARG A 85 -9.25 -4.98 1.63
C ARG A 85 -9.94 -4.03 2.59
N HIS A 86 -10.67 -3.09 2.02
CA HIS A 86 -11.68 -2.31 2.71
C HIS A 86 -13.00 -3.08 2.74
N PHE A 87 -14.07 -2.44 3.21
CA PHE A 87 -15.40 -3.06 3.29
C PHE A 87 -15.97 -3.48 1.91
N GLY A 88 -15.57 -2.85 0.83
CA GLY A 88 -16.12 -3.09 -0.50
C GLY A 88 -15.52 -4.26 -1.27
N GLY A 89 -14.53 -4.94 -0.75
CA GLY A 89 -13.92 -6.10 -1.39
C GLY A 89 -12.76 -5.81 -2.33
N HIS A 90 -12.56 -4.55 -2.76
CA HIS A 90 -11.37 -4.20 -3.54
C HIS A 90 -10.10 -4.35 -2.70
N ARG A 91 -8.99 -4.65 -3.37
CA ARG A 91 -7.72 -4.93 -2.69
C ARG A 91 -6.66 -3.91 -3.05
N TRP A 92 -5.92 -3.51 -2.03
CA TRP A 92 -4.64 -2.82 -2.17
C TRP A 92 -3.54 -3.86 -1.96
N ARG A 93 -2.72 -4.07 -2.98
CA ARG A 93 -1.71 -5.13 -2.98
C ARG A 93 -0.34 -4.57 -3.26
N TYR A 94 0.63 -5.04 -2.50
CA TYR A 94 2.05 -4.77 -2.72
C TYR A 94 2.76 -6.07 -3.01
N VAL A 95 3.52 -6.11 -4.10
CA VAL A 95 4.37 -7.25 -4.49
C VAL A 95 5.80 -6.77 -4.57
N LEU A 96 6.71 -7.48 -3.90
CA LEU A 96 8.12 -7.18 -3.84
C LEU A 96 8.92 -8.22 -4.60
N GLU A 97 9.83 -7.76 -5.47
CA GLU A 97 10.69 -8.62 -6.28
C GLU A 97 12.14 -8.13 -6.16
N PRO A 98 13.12 -9.02 -5.87
CA PRO A 98 14.52 -8.62 -5.86
C PRO A 98 14.99 -8.31 -7.29
N VAL A 99 15.73 -7.20 -7.45
CA VAL A 99 16.28 -6.76 -8.74
C VAL A 99 17.66 -6.15 -8.49
N ASP A 100 18.72 -6.87 -8.89
CA ASP A 100 20.10 -6.36 -8.84
C ASP A 100 20.49 -5.79 -7.46
N GLY A 101 20.18 -6.51 -6.38
CA GLY A 101 20.48 -6.09 -5.00
C GLY A 101 19.51 -5.04 -4.44
N ARG A 102 18.53 -4.62 -5.23
CA ARG A 102 17.46 -3.68 -4.84
C ARG A 102 16.12 -4.39 -4.85
N THR A 103 15.06 -3.67 -4.60
CA THR A 103 13.70 -4.23 -4.56
C THR A 103 12.78 -3.47 -5.50
N ARG A 104 12.16 -4.19 -6.43
CA ARG A 104 11.04 -3.63 -7.20
C ARG A 104 9.77 -3.83 -6.40
N VAL A 105 9.04 -2.76 -6.18
CA VAL A 105 7.73 -2.79 -5.52
C VAL A 105 6.67 -2.42 -6.53
N THR A 106 5.67 -3.27 -6.65
CA THR A 106 4.47 -3.01 -7.45
C THR A 106 3.29 -2.86 -6.50
N GLU A 107 2.64 -1.70 -6.53
CA GLU A 107 1.39 -1.45 -5.83
C GLU A 107 0.24 -1.52 -6.80
N SER A 108 -0.82 -2.24 -6.43
CA SER A 108 -2.00 -2.43 -7.28
C SER A 108 -3.28 -2.12 -6.51
N PHE A 109 -4.22 -1.48 -7.21
CA PHE A 109 -5.61 -1.38 -6.80
C PHE A 109 -6.42 -2.35 -7.65
N ASP A 110 -6.88 -3.42 -7.02
CA ASP A 110 -7.59 -4.52 -7.68
C ASP A 110 -9.08 -4.44 -7.35
N TYR A 111 -9.89 -4.07 -8.34
CA TYR A 111 -11.35 -4.01 -8.22
C TYR A 111 -12.05 -5.04 -9.13
N SER A 112 -11.33 -6.08 -9.53
CA SER A 112 -11.80 -7.12 -10.46
C SER A 112 -12.99 -7.91 -9.92
N MET A 113 -13.16 -7.95 -8.60
CA MET A 113 -14.25 -8.69 -7.94
C MET A 113 -15.59 -7.96 -7.93
N TYR A 114 -15.63 -6.69 -8.31
CA TYR A 114 -16.88 -5.97 -8.33
C TYR A 114 -17.74 -6.37 -9.55
N ALA A 115 -19.04 -6.53 -9.31
CA ALA A 115 -20.01 -6.70 -10.38
C ALA A 115 -20.08 -5.44 -11.26
N THR A 116 -20.58 -5.61 -12.48
CA THR A 116 -20.61 -4.53 -13.48
C THR A 116 -21.19 -3.20 -12.97
N PRO A 117 -22.33 -3.17 -12.23
CA PRO A 117 -22.88 -1.90 -11.76
C PRO A 117 -21.94 -1.14 -10.82
N GLN A 118 -21.33 -1.83 -9.84
CA GLN A 118 -20.40 -1.22 -8.91
C GLN A 118 -19.13 -0.75 -9.63
N ARG A 119 -18.65 -1.54 -10.59
CA ARG A 119 -17.49 -1.19 -11.41
C ARG A 119 -17.71 0.08 -12.19
N LEU A 120 -18.86 0.21 -12.85
CA LEU A 120 -19.20 1.40 -13.62
C LEU A 120 -19.28 2.64 -12.73
N LEU A 121 -19.80 2.51 -11.51
CA LEU A 121 -19.82 3.60 -10.55
C LEU A 121 -18.40 4.05 -10.17
N ILE A 122 -17.51 3.11 -9.86
CA ILE A 122 -16.12 3.37 -9.52
C ILE A 122 -15.40 4.09 -10.67
N GLU A 123 -15.56 3.59 -11.89
CA GLU A 123 -14.95 4.16 -13.08
C GLU A 123 -15.54 5.56 -13.39
N GLY A 124 -16.85 5.72 -13.24
CA GLY A 124 -17.54 6.98 -13.49
C GLY A 124 -17.16 8.10 -12.52
N LEU A 125 -16.80 7.77 -11.28
CA LEU A 125 -16.31 8.72 -10.28
C LEU A 125 -14.81 8.99 -10.41
N ARG A 126 -14.15 8.46 -11.44
CA ARG A 126 -12.73 8.61 -11.72
C ARG A 126 -11.82 8.09 -10.58
N PHE A 127 -12.29 7.16 -9.76
CA PHE A 127 -11.47 6.53 -8.75
C PHE A 127 -10.20 5.88 -9.34
N PRO A 128 -10.24 5.20 -10.50
CA PRO A 128 -9.04 4.61 -11.07
C PRO A 128 -7.91 5.63 -11.33
N SER A 129 -8.21 6.77 -11.95
CA SER A 129 -7.18 7.77 -12.23
C SER A 129 -6.66 8.45 -10.97
N ARG A 130 -7.54 8.69 -9.99
CA ARG A 130 -7.16 9.25 -8.69
C ARG A 130 -6.30 8.27 -7.91
N ASN A 131 -6.64 6.99 -7.92
CA ASN A 131 -5.88 5.93 -7.26
C ASN A 131 -4.51 5.75 -7.92
N ARG A 132 -4.41 5.89 -9.24
CA ARG A 132 -3.11 5.85 -9.93
C ARG A 132 -2.16 6.92 -9.42
N ALA A 133 -2.63 8.16 -9.30
CA ALA A 133 -1.84 9.26 -8.75
C ALA A 133 -1.46 9.00 -7.28
N GLY A 134 -2.40 8.48 -6.48
CA GLY A 134 -2.17 8.10 -5.09
C GLY A 134 -1.13 6.98 -4.97
N ILE A 135 -1.21 5.97 -5.82
CA ILE A 135 -0.24 4.86 -5.90
C ILE A 135 1.17 5.41 -6.20
N ALA A 136 1.30 6.24 -7.22
CA ALA A 136 2.59 6.82 -7.57
C ALA A 136 3.19 7.61 -6.41
N GLY A 137 2.39 8.40 -5.72
CA GLY A 137 2.81 9.16 -4.53
C GLY A 137 3.21 8.25 -3.38
N THR A 138 2.44 7.20 -3.12
CA THR A 138 2.74 6.22 -2.07
C THR A 138 4.05 5.50 -2.35
N LEU A 139 4.27 5.06 -3.59
CA LEU A 139 5.52 4.40 -3.97
C LEU A 139 6.73 5.33 -3.80
N ALA A 140 6.61 6.60 -4.16
CA ALA A 140 7.67 7.58 -3.96
C ALA A 140 7.97 7.78 -2.47
N ASN A 141 6.95 7.87 -1.63
CA ASN A 141 7.10 8.00 -0.18
C ASN A 141 7.70 6.73 0.44
N LEU A 142 7.26 5.56 -0.01
CA LEU A 142 7.82 4.28 0.41
C LEU A 142 9.29 4.18 0.07
N LYS A 143 9.68 4.61 -1.12
CA LYS A 143 11.08 4.65 -1.55
C LYS A 143 11.91 5.52 -0.61
N GLN A 144 11.47 6.74 -0.31
CA GLN A 144 12.16 7.63 0.62
C GLN A 144 12.28 7.01 2.02
N ALA A 145 11.19 6.45 2.52
CA ALA A 145 11.17 5.84 3.85
C ALA A 145 12.10 4.64 3.93
N ALA A 146 12.04 3.73 2.97
CA ALA A 146 12.84 2.51 2.98
C ALA A 146 14.32 2.79 2.76
N GLU A 147 14.68 3.68 1.86
CA GLU A 147 16.06 4.08 1.62
C GLU A 147 16.65 4.82 2.83
N GLY A 148 15.85 5.66 3.49
CA GLY A 148 16.23 6.32 4.73
C GLY A 148 16.48 5.32 5.86
N ASP A 149 15.60 4.36 6.04
CA ASP A 149 15.72 3.31 7.05
C ASP A 149 16.95 2.41 6.77
N ALA A 150 17.17 2.04 5.51
CA ALA A 150 18.34 1.27 5.09
C ALA A 150 19.65 2.01 5.37
N SER A 151 19.69 3.31 5.13
CA SER A 151 20.83 4.17 5.42
C SER A 151 21.15 4.22 6.92
N LYS A 152 20.11 4.36 7.76
CA LYS A 152 20.28 4.31 9.22
C LYS A 152 20.83 2.98 9.69
N GLN A 153 20.32 1.88 9.16
CA GLN A 153 20.81 0.53 9.50
C GLN A 153 22.30 0.37 9.16
N ARG A 154 22.74 0.86 8.01
CA ARG A 154 24.16 0.83 7.62
C ARG A 154 25.03 1.64 8.59
N SER A 155 24.58 2.83 8.95
CA SER A 155 25.32 3.69 9.90
C SER A 155 25.46 3.05 11.28
N GLU A 156 24.40 2.39 11.77
CA GLU A 156 24.43 1.68 13.06
C GLU A 156 25.41 0.51 13.04
N VAL A 157 25.45 -0.24 11.93
CA VAL A 157 26.41 -1.35 11.77
C VAL A 157 27.85 -0.85 11.72
N GLU A 158 28.11 0.28 11.06
CA GLU A 158 29.46 0.87 10.97
C GLU A 158 29.95 1.42 12.30
N GLN A 159 29.05 1.79 13.20
CA GLN A 159 29.40 2.31 14.54
C GLN A 159 29.51 1.23 15.60
N ALA A 160 29.17 0.01 15.30
CA ALA A 160 29.22 -1.12 16.25
C ALA A 160 30.62 -1.74 16.38
#